data_b19b573db168946abd775eb584f75730
#
_entry.id   b19b573db168946abd775eb584f75730
#
_cell.length_a   1.000
_cell.length_b   1.000
_cell.length_c   1.000
_cell.angle_alpha   90.00
_cell.angle_beta   90.00
_cell.angle_gamma   90.00
#
_symmetry.space_group_name_H-M   'P 1'
#
loop_
_entity.id
_entity.type
_entity.pdbx_description
1 polymer ?
#
loop_
_entity_poly.entity_id
_entity_poly.type
_entity_poly.pdbx_seq_one_letter_code
_entity_poly.pdbx_strand_id
1 'polypeptide(L)'
;YNHLQKTIKCSNLQWRKVYKFTFEDNNFCMKRIYTHKQYNEVTDDADLFITGSDQIWNPYCGGYNPMMFLEFAGNTKRVAYSSSISQPEIPIEIKERMKNALSKFTHIAVREQRSVELLNQLLNRNDVKLVVDPTYLLSATEWEEFGEKAVLEFPLPEKYIFCYFVGDKRKDVYEEMVQQVKLYTGINEVITLECYNREYAYGNGRLYKDAGPYEWVYLLRHASYICMDSFHATVFALKFQKEFVHVMKNEKNEIGSQNTRMHDILNRYSIAYKNYNDVTDTRWQ
;
A
#
# COMPACT_ATOMS: atom_id res chain seq x y z
N TYR A 1 -12.13 12.89 -18.82
CA TYR A 1 -12.02 14.27 -19.40
C TYR A 1 -11.49 15.26 -18.35
N ASN A 2 -12.01 15.26 -17.10
CA ASN A 2 -11.56 16.16 -16.04
C ASN A 2 -10.14 15.86 -15.52
N HIS A 3 -9.64 14.64 -15.66
CA HIS A 3 -8.26 14.29 -15.31
C HIS A 3 -7.26 14.84 -16.35
N LEU A 4 -7.59 14.76 -17.63
CA LEU A 4 -6.76 15.32 -18.71
C LEU A 4 -6.61 16.84 -18.62
N GLN A 5 -7.67 17.57 -18.24
CA GLN A 5 -7.58 19.03 -18.08
C GLN A 5 -6.76 19.47 -16.85
N LYS A 6 -6.71 18.67 -15.77
CA LYS A 6 -5.78 18.90 -14.66
C LYS A 6 -4.33 18.59 -15.04
N THR A 7 -4.11 17.63 -15.93
CA THR A 7 -2.78 17.21 -16.38
C THR A 7 -2.07 18.26 -17.24
N ILE A 8 -2.81 19.13 -17.96
CA ILE A 8 -2.23 20.20 -18.80
C ILE A 8 -1.43 21.25 -18.00
N LYS A 9 -1.59 21.33 -16.67
CA LYS A 9 -0.83 22.21 -15.78
C LYS A 9 0.33 21.53 -15.05
N CYS A 10 0.64 20.29 -15.37
CA CYS A 10 1.68 19.52 -14.68
C CYS A 10 3.09 19.91 -15.15
N SER A 11 4.06 19.88 -14.24
CA SER A 11 5.47 20.00 -14.57
C SER A 11 5.96 18.86 -15.48
N ASN A 12 7.08 19.03 -16.20
CA ASN A 12 7.66 17.97 -17.03
C ASN A 12 7.87 16.66 -16.27
N LEU A 13 8.19 16.74 -14.98
CA LEU A 13 8.37 15.57 -14.10
C LEU A 13 7.05 14.85 -13.85
N GLN A 14 5.95 15.58 -13.63
CA GLN A 14 4.62 14.98 -13.47
C GLN A 14 4.14 14.29 -14.75
N TRP A 15 4.49 14.82 -15.93
CA TRP A 15 4.22 14.15 -17.20
C TRP A 15 4.99 12.84 -17.35
N ARG A 16 6.26 12.79 -16.91
CA ARG A 16 7.04 11.55 -16.92
C ARG A 16 6.42 10.47 -16.04
N LYS A 17 5.98 10.83 -14.82
CA LYS A 17 5.27 9.89 -13.94
C LYS A 17 3.96 9.38 -14.57
N VAL A 18 3.14 10.28 -15.11
CA VAL A 18 1.90 9.90 -15.80
C VAL A 18 2.22 8.98 -16.98
N TYR A 19 3.25 9.27 -17.76
CA TYR A 19 3.67 8.45 -18.90
C TYR A 19 4.13 7.06 -18.46
N LYS A 20 4.95 6.94 -17.43
CA LYS A 20 5.39 5.65 -16.89
C LYS A 20 4.20 4.79 -16.46
N PHE A 21 3.30 5.33 -15.64
CA PHE A 21 2.10 4.62 -15.22
C PHE A 21 1.21 4.24 -16.42
N THR A 22 0.97 5.13 -17.35
CA THR A 22 0.15 4.86 -18.54
C THR A 22 0.78 3.81 -19.46
N PHE A 23 2.09 3.83 -19.62
CA PHE A 23 2.81 2.84 -20.43
C PHE A 23 2.79 1.46 -19.77
N GLU A 24 2.96 1.40 -18.47
CA GLU A 24 2.88 0.18 -17.68
C GLU A 24 1.44 -0.36 -17.66
N ASP A 25 0.44 0.50 -17.51
CA ASP A 25 -0.99 0.14 -17.56
C ASP A 25 -1.39 -0.49 -18.90
N ASN A 26 -0.75 -0.13 -20.01
CA ASN A 26 -1.01 -0.76 -21.32
C ASN A 26 -0.54 -2.23 -21.38
N ASN A 27 0.30 -2.67 -20.46
CA ASN A 27 0.68 -4.09 -20.32
C ASN A 27 -0.31 -4.88 -19.45
N PHE A 28 -1.20 -4.21 -18.73
CA PHE A 28 -2.31 -4.83 -18.03
C PHE A 28 -3.55 -4.76 -18.92
N CYS A 29 -4.37 -5.82 -18.91
CA CYS A 29 -5.65 -5.86 -19.65
C CYS A 29 -6.66 -4.88 -19.03
N MET A 30 -6.34 -3.59 -19.05
CA MET A 30 -7.24 -2.53 -18.60
C MET A 30 -8.31 -2.33 -19.69
N LYS A 31 -9.49 -2.86 -19.45
CA LYS A 31 -10.66 -2.48 -20.23
C LYS A 31 -11.09 -1.05 -19.86
N ARG A 32 -11.94 -0.47 -20.70
CA ARG A 32 -12.56 0.84 -20.54
C ARG A 32 -12.97 1.13 -19.10
N ILE A 33 -12.63 2.32 -18.60
CA ILE A 33 -13.11 2.82 -17.31
C ILE A 33 -14.56 3.28 -17.50
N TYR A 34 -15.48 2.70 -16.74
CA TYR A 34 -16.90 3.02 -16.78
C TYR A 34 -17.24 4.12 -15.76
N THR A 35 -18.12 5.03 -16.18
CA THR A 35 -18.74 6.00 -15.26
C THR A 35 -19.94 5.36 -14.56
N HIS A 36 -20.43 5.97 -13.46
CA HIS A 36 -21.65 5.52 -12.78
C HIS A 36 -22.87 5.35 -13.71
N LYS A 37 -22.93 6.09 -14.83
CA LYS A 37 -24.01 5.99 -15.83
C LYS A 37 -23.93 4.76 -16.72
N GLN A 38 -22.80 4.05 -16.70
CA GLN A 38 -22.49 2.94 -17.59
C GLN A 38 -22.41 1.59 -16.88
N TYR A 39 -22.82 1.52 -15.61
CA TYR A 39 -22.72 0.29 -14.81
C TYR A 39 -23.51 -0.88 -15.40
N ASN A 40 -24.64 -0.63 -16.06
CA ASN A 40 -25.41 -1.69 -16.73
C ASN A 40 -24.62 -2.33 -17.86
N GLU A 41 -23.77 -1.57 -18.57
CA GLU A 41 -22.91 -2.10 -19.64
C GLU A 41 -21.84 -3.06 -19.09
N VAL A 42 -21.42 -2.87 -17.82
CA VAL A 42 -20.39 -3.72 -17.16
C VAL A 42 -20.98 -5.03 -16.71
N THR A 43 -22.25 -5.04 -16.26
CA THR A 43 -22.91 -6.24 -15.72
C THR A 43 -23.20 -7.28 -16.79
N ASP A 44 -23.37 -6.87 -18.04
CA ASP A 44 -23.69 -7.76 -19.14
C ASP A 44 -22.44 -8.53 -19.67
N ASP A 45 -21.24 -8.05 -19.34
CA ASP A 45 -19.96 -8.59 -19.83
C ASP A 45 -19.23 -9.48 -18.81
N ALA A 46 -19.81 -9.75 -17.64
CA ALA A 46 -19.09 -10.44 -16.57
C ALA A 46 -19.94 -11.50 -15.84
N ASP A 47 -19.39 -12.69 -15.68
CA ASP A 47 -19.97 -13.76 -14.86
C ASP A 47 -19.65 -13.61 -13.37
N LEU A 48 -18.62 -12.82 -13.03
CA LEU A 48 -18.10 -12.63 -11.69
C LEU A 48 -17.43 -11.26 -11.57
N PHE A 49 -17.72 -10.54 -10.49
CA PHE A 49 -16.98 -9.36 -10.08
C PHE A 49 -16.10 -9.66 -8.87
N ILE A 50 -14.84 -9.25 -8.95
CA ILE A 50 -13.89 -9.35 -7.83
C ILE A 50 -13.51 -7.95 -7.40
N THR A 51 -13.61 -7.66 -6.11
CA THR A 51 -13.11 -6.41 -5.49
C THR A 51 -11.93 -6.70 -4.57
N GLY A 52 -11.01 -5.78 -4.48
CA GLY A 52 -9.77 -5.91 -3.71
C GLY A 52 -8.57 -5.51 -4.60
N SER A 53 -7.40 -5.45 -4.08
CA SER A 53 -7.08 -5.56 -2.66
C SER A 53 -7.10 -4.19 -1.97
N ASP A 54 -6.21 -4.00 -0.98
CA ASP A 54 -5.95 -2.76 -0.25
C ASP A 54 -7.13 -2.25 0.60
N GLN A 55 -7.02 -1.04 1.09
CA GLN A 55 -7.92 -0.42 2.08
C GLN A 55 -9.25 0.06 1.47
N ILE A 56 -9.78 -0.67 0.52
CA ILE A 56 -11.00 -0.29 -0.22
C ILE A 56 -12.25 -0.22 0.67
N TRP A 57 -12.20 -0.83 1.86
CA TRP A 57 -13.28 -0.80 2.84
C TRP A 57 -12.94 0.01 4.10
N ASN A 58 -11.82 0.75 4.07
CA ASN A 58 -11.45 1.64 5.15
C ASN A 58 -12.28 2.94 5.07
N PRO A 59 -13.15 3.23 6.06
CA PRO A 59 -14.02 4.40 6.02
C PRO A 59 -13.28 5.73 6.06
N TYR A 60 -12.04 5.73 6.55
CA TYR A 60 -11.19 6.93 6.64
C TYR A 60 -10.29 7.13 5.41
N CYS A 61 -10.35 6.22 4.43
CA CYS A 61 -9.66 6.33 3.14
C CYS A 61 -10.65 6.61 2.01
N GLY A 62 -11.14 7.85 1.92
CA GLY A 62 -12.07 8.26 0.87
C GLY A 62 -13.55 7.99 1.16
N GLY A 63 -13.90 7.53 2.36
CA GLY A 63 -15.28 7.26 2.77
C GLY A 63 -15.86 5.98 2.17
N TYR A 64 -17.17 5.82 2.32
CA TYR A 64 -17.89 4.70 1.73
C TYR A 64 -18.05 4.90 0.21
N ASN A 65 -17.44 4.03 -0.57
CA ASN A 65 -17.52 4.06 -2.03
C ASN A 65 -18.30 2.85 -2.56
N PRO A 66 -19.52 3.03 -3.14
CA PRO A 66 -20.35 1.93 -3.66
C PRO A 66 -19.66 1.03 -4.68
N MET A 67 -18.70 1.58 -5.46
CA MET A 67 -17.89 0.82 -6.41
C MET A 67 -17.09 -0.28 -5.73
N MET A 68 -16.46 0.05 -4.59
CA MET A 68 -15.63 -0.88 -3.83
C MET A 68 -16.43 -1.99 -3.15
N PHE A 69 -17.75 -1.79 -3.03
CA PHE A 69 -18.72 -2.77 -2.54
C PHE A 69 -19.48 -3.48 -3.67
N LEU A 70 -19.10 -3.23 -4.94
CA LEU A 70 -19.73 -3.80 -6.12
C LEU A 70 -21.25 -3.63 -6.13
N GLU A 71 -21.77 -2.49 -5.63
CA GLU A 71 -23.23 -2.26 -5.54
C GLU A 71 -23.90 -2.28 -6.92
N PHE A 72 -23.15 -1.99 -7.98
CA PHE A 72 -23.60 -1.99 -9.37
C PHE A 72 -23.83 -3.41 -9.95
N ALA A 73 -23.31 -4.45 -9.31
CA ALA A 73 -23.22 -5.80 -9.90
C ALA A 73 -24.56 -6.54 -10.06
N GLY A 74 -25.71 -5.93 -9.71
CA GLY A 74 -27.03 -6.56 -9.87
C GLY A 74 -27.08 -7.95 -9.23
N ASN A 75 -27.38 -8.99 -10.03
CA ASN A 75 -27.42 -10.39 -9.63
C ASN A 75 -26.11 -11.14 -9.92
N THR A 76 -25.12 -10.50 -10.54
CA THR A 76 -23.83 -11.13 -10.84
C THR A 76 -23.10 -11.46 -9.56
N LYS A 77 -22.40 -12.58 -9.51
CA LYS A 77 -21.63 -13.05 -8.37
C LYS A 77 -20.58 -12.03 -7.95
N ARG A 78 -20.39 -11.87 -6.64
CA ARG A 78 -19.42 -10.93 -6.03
C ARG A 78 -18.50 -11.66 -5.10
N VAL A 79 -17.21 -11.41 -5.26
CA VAL A 79 -16.15 -11.96 -4.42
C VAL A 79 -15.24 -10.82 -3.98
N ALA A 80 -14.75 -10.90 -2.76
CA ALA A 80 -13.68 -10.01 -2.28
C ALA A 80 -12.40 -10.80 -2.06
N TYR A 81 -11.28 -10.27 -2.55
CA TYR A 81 -9.97 -10.86 -2.33
C TYR A 81 -9.01 -9.83 -1.71
N SER A 82 -8.53 -10.16 -0.51
CA SER A 82 -7.52 -9.36 0.21
C SER A 82 -7.94 -7.91 0.48
N SER A 83 -9.25 -7.64 0.55
CA SER A 83 -9.79 -6.34 0.95
C SER A 83 -9.44 -6.03 2.40
N SER A 84 -9.29 -4.74 2.73
CA SER A 84 -8.86 -4.30 4.06
C SER A 84 -9.80 -3.23 4.61
N ILE A 85 -10.20 -3.40 5.89
CA ILE A 85 -10.88 -2.37 6.68
C ILE A 85 -9.84 -1.47 7.36
N SER A 86 -8.70 -2.03 7.76
CA SER A 86 -7.59 -1.34 8.44
C SER A 86 -8.00 -0.59 9.72
N GLN A 87 -9.13 -0.92 10.31
CA GLN A 87 -9.66 -0.28 11.51
C GLN A 87 -9.93 -1.31 12.59
N PRO A 88 -9.82 -0.93 13.88
CA PRO A 88 -10.18 -1.82 14.99
C PRO A 88 -11.68 -2.05 15.08
N GLU A 89 -12.50 -1.12 14.55
CA GLU A 89 -13.97 -1.13 14.60
C GLU A 89 -14.56 -0.55 13.32
N ILE A 90 -15.80 -0.93 13.01
CA ILE A 90 -16.59 -0.33 11.92
C ILE A 90 -17.44 0.79 12.52
N PRO A 91 -17.30 2.04 12.02
CA PRO A 91 -18.11 3.16 12.49
C PRO A 91 -19.60 2.90 12.34
N ILE A 92 -20.37 3.32 13.35
CA ILE A 92 -21.81 3.04 13.43
C ILE A 92 -22.57 3.62 12.23
N GLU A 93 -22.10 4.76 11.72
CA GLU A 93 -22.73 5.51 10.64
C GLU A 93 -22.76 4.76 9.30
N ILE A 94 -21.79 3.86 9.08
CA ILE A 94 -21.69 3.08 7.84
C ILE A 94 -22.00 1.60 8.03
N LYS A 95 -22.19 1.15 9.28
CA LYS A 95 -22.28 -0.26 9.66
C LYS A 95 -23.41 -0.97 8.92
N GLU A 96 -24.61 -0.44 8.94
CA GLU A 96 -25.78 -1.05 8.26
C GLU A 96 -25.60 -1.03 6.73
N ARG A 97 -25.04 0.03 6.17
CA ARG A 97 -24.79 0.13 4.73
C ARG A 97 -23.75 -0.91 4.30
N MET A 98 -22.65 -1.04 5.04
CA MET A 98 -21.64 -2.08 4.83
C MET A 98 -22.24 -3.49 4.91
N LYS A 99 -23.05 -3.76 5.93
CA LYS A 99 -23.75 -5.04 6.11
C LYS A 99 -24.61 -5.38 4.90
N ASN A 100 -25.45 -4.45 4.47
CA ASN A 100 -26.34 -4.63 3.32
C ASN A 100 -25.60 -4.87 2.01
N ALA A 101 -24.47 -4.21 1.79
CA ALA A 101 -23.65 -4.42 0.60
C ALA A 101 -22.91 -5.76 0.63
N LEU A 102 -22.26 -6.08 1.76
CA LEU A 102 -21.41 -7.27 1.90
C LEU A 102 -22.21 -8.57 2.06
N SER A 103 -23.47 -8.51 2.52
CA SER A 103 -24.35 -9.68 2.56
C SER A 103 -24.61 -10.30 1.16
N LYS A 104 -24.39 -9.52 0.09
CA LYS A 104 -24.53 -9.97 -1.30
C LYS A 104 -23.30 -10.67 -1.87
N PHE A 105 -22.21 -10.72 -1.10
CA PHE A 105 -20.98 -11.40 -1.53
C PHE A 105 -21.06 -12.90 -1.30
N THR A 106 -20.72 -13.69 -2.30
CA THR A 106 -20.64 -15.15 -2.21
C THR A 106 -19.43 -15.58 -1.38
N HIS A 107 -18.29 -14.91 -1.58
CA HIS A 107 -17.06 -15.16 -0.83
C HIS A 107 -16.41 -13.85 -0.41
N ILE A 108 -15.92 -13.81 0.81
CA ILE A 108 -15.19 -12.68 1.36
C ILE A 108 -13.86 -13.18 1.92
N ALA A 109 -12.77 -12.66 1.37
CA ALA A 109 -11.43 -12.88 1.86
C ALA A 109 -10.76 -11.54 2.12
N VAL A 110 -10.19 -11.37 3.31
CA VAL A 110 -9.56 -10.14 3.79
C VAL A 110 -8.13 -10.42 4.25
N ARG A 111 -7.30 -9.38 4.35
CA ARG A 111 -5.88 -9.57 4.64
C ARG A 111 -5.48 -9.38 6.10
N GLU A 112 -6.37 -8.89 6.97
CA GLU A 112 -6.12 -8.75 8.40
C GLU A 112 -7.05 -9.64 9.23
N GLN A 113 -6.51 -10.22 10.30
CA GLN A 113 -7.28 -11.04 11.23
C GLN A 113 -8.42 -10.24 11.86
N ARG A 114 -8.17 -8.97 12.22
CA ARG A 114 -9.21 -8.10 12.78
C ARG A 114 -10.39 -7.90 11.82
N SER A 115 -10.12 -7.77 10.52
CA SER A 115 -11.16 -7.64 9.49
C SER A 115 -12.01 -8.91 9.38
N VAL A 116 -11.42 -10.11 9.55
CA VAL A 116 -12.17 -11.39 9.62
C VAL A 116 -13.18 -11.36 10.75
N GLU A 117 -12.74 -10.99 11.96
CA GLU A 117 -13.58 -10.92 13.16
C GLU A 117 -14.74 -9.94 12.96
N LEU A 118 -14.43 -8.71 12.52
CA LEU A 118 -15.41 -7.65 12.30
C LEU A 118 -16.48 -8.07 11.29
N LEU A 119 -16.08 -8.70 10.18
CA LEU A 119 -17.03 -9.08 9.13
C LEU A 119 -17.83 -10.32 9.49
N ASN A 120 -17.25 -11.31 10.15
CA ASN A 120 -18.01 -12.45 10.67
C ASN A 120 -19.08 -11.98 11.65
N GLN A 121 -18.74 -11.07 12.57
CA GLN A 121 -19.71 -10.47 13.49
C GLN A 121 -20.77 -9.64 12.78
N LEU A 122 -20.37 -8.75 11.85
CA LEU A 122 -21.27 -7.88 11.12
C LEU A 122 -22.32 -8.65 10.31
N LEU A 123 -21.88 -9.72 9.64
CA LEU A 123 -22.69 -10.48 8.69
C LEU A 123 -23.33 -11.72 9.31
N ASN A 124 -23.07 -11.99 10.58
CA ASN A 124 -23.47 -13.20 11.30
C ASN A 124 -23.12 -14.48 10.50
N ARG A 125 -21.87 -14.58 10.07
CA ARG A 125 -21.30 -15.71 9.32
C ARG A 125 -19.94 -16.10 9.91
N ASN A 126 -19.35 -17.22 9.49
CA ASN A 126 -18.08 -17.74 10.00
C ASN A 126 -17.11 -18.19 8.89
N ASP A 127 -17.39 -17.81 7.66
CA ASP A 127 -16.66 -18.25 6.46
C ASP A 127 -15.84 -17.14 5.79
N VAL A 128 -15.74 -15.96 6.40
CA VAL A 128 -14.78 -14.94 5.98
C VAL A 128 -13.37 -15.48 6.16
N LYS A 129 -12.57 -15.45 5.10
CA LYS A 129 -11.21 -16.03 5.07
C LYS A 129 -10.15 -14.98 5.28
N LEU A 130 -9.10 -15.36 6.01
CA LEU A 130 -7.85 -14.63 6.04
C LEU A 130 -6.97 -15.08 4.86
N VAL A 131 -6.51 -14.12 4.07
CA VAL A 131 -5.62 -14.38 2.91
C VAL A 131 -4.43 -13.44 2.95
N VAL A 132 -3.43 -13.71 2.15
CA VAL A 132 -2.29 -12.82 1.94
C VAL A 132 -2.63 -11.70 0.97
N ASP A 133 -1.86 -10.60 1.02
CA ASP A 133 -1.92 -9.56 0.00
C ASP A 133 -1.57 -10.15 -1.38
N PRO A 134 -2.22 -9.70 -2.49
CA PRO A 134 -1.95 -10.23 -3.84
C PRO A 134 -0.47 -10.14 -4.25
N THR A 135 0.30 -9.23 -3.70
CA THR A 135 1.75 -9.14 -3.95
C THR A 135 2.50 -10.42 -3.59
N TYR A 136 1.93 -11.28 -2.73
CA TYR A 136 2.50 -12.59 -2.40
C TYR A 136 2.20 -13.67 -3.46
N LEU A 137 1.28 -13.44 -4.39
CA LEU A 137 0.94 -14.41 -5.45
C LEU A 137 2.08 -14.60 -6.45
N LEU A 138 2.90 -13.58 -6.64
CA LEU A 138 4.14 -13.69 -7.41
C LEU A 138 5.30 -14.02 -6.48
N SER A 139 6.26 -14.80 -6.97
CA SER A 139 7.49 -15.14 -6.27
C SER A 139 8.43 -13.92 -6.15
N ALA A 140 9.46 -14.04 -5.31
CA ALA A 140 10.50 -13.01 -5.21
C ALA A 140 11.23 -12.83 -6.56
N THR A 141 11.50 -13.93 -7.26
CA THR A 141 12.17 -13.92 -8.58
C THR A 141 11.34 -13.20 -9.63
N GLU A 142 10.02 -13.46 -9.72
CA GLU A 142 9.15 -12.77 -10.66
C GLU A 142 9.09 -11.25 -10.40
N TRP A 143 9.08 -10.84 -9.12
CA TRP A 143 9.16 -9.43 -8.76
C TRP A 143 10.54 -8.83 -9.03
N GLU A 144 11.62 -9.60 -8.88
CA GLU A 144 12.98 -9.18 -9.26
C GLU A 144 13.07 -8.94 -10.76
N GLU A 145 12.64 -9.90 -11.58
CA GLU A 145 12.56 -9.75 -13.05
C GLU A 145 11.70 -8.56 -13.48
N PHE A 146 10.62 -8.29 -12.76
CA PHE A 146 9.80 -7.10 -12.98
C PHE A 146 10.61 -5.83 -12.70
N GLY A 147 11.33 -5.76 -11.58
CA GLY A 147 12.15 -4.63 -11.18
C GLY A 147 13.32 -4.37 -12.15
N GLU A 148 13.91 -5.39 -12.75
CA GLU A 148 15.03 -5.25 -13.71
C GLU A 148 14.66 -4.46 -14.98
N LYS A 149 13.38 -4.19 -15.22
CA LYS A 149 12.92 -3.30 -16.29
C LYS A 149 13.04 -1.81 -15.94
N ALA A 150 13.50 -1.47 -14.73
CA ALA A 150 13.64 -0.10 -14.25
C ALA A 150 14.61 0.72 -15.10
N VAL A 151 14.24 1.97 -15.37
CA VAL A 151 15.11 2.97 -15.97
C VAL A 151 15.49 3.97 -14.88
N LEU A 152 16.70 3.83 -14.36
CA LEU A 152 17.14 4.60 -13.21
C LEU A 152 17.38 6.07 -13.54
N GLU A 153 16.94 6.95 -12.64
CA GLU A 153 17.17 8.41 -12.75
C GLU A 153 18.66 8.75 -12.64
N PHE A 154 19.41 7.94 -11.87
CA PHE A 154 20.86 8.07 -11.68
C PHE A 154 21.48 6.74 -11.24
N PRO A 155 22.80 6.55 -11.41
CA PRO A 155 23.50 5.37 -10.90
C PRO A 155 23.37 5.24 -9.37
N LEU A 156 23.03 4.05 -8.89
CA LEU A 156 22.91 3.79 -7.47
C LEU A 156 24.27 3.50 -6.82
N PRO A 157 24.48 3.89 -5.56
CA PRO A 157 25.63 3.46 -4.78
C PRO A 157 25.59 1.92 -4.57
N GLU A 158 26.76 1.33 -4.36
CA GLU A 158 26.85 -0.13 -4.04
C GLU A 158 26.07 -0.49 -2.77
N LYS A 159 26.10 0.38 -1.76
CA LYS A 159 25.36 0.23 -0.51
C LYS A 159 24.58 1.51 -0.22
N TYR A 160 23.29 1.39 0.06
CA TYR A 160 22.46 2.52 0.43
C TYR A 160 21.31 2.11 1.35
N ILE A 161 20.85 3.10 2.11
CA ILE A 161 19.61 3.05 2.88
C ILE A 161 18.50 3.58 1.98
N PHE A 162 17.47 2.78 1.75
CA PHE A 162 16.29 3.21 0.99
C PHE A 162 15.22 3.72 1.95
N CYS A 163 14.77 4.95 1.75
CA CYS A 163 13.71 5.58 2.54
C CYS A 163 12.43 5.71 1.73
N TYR A 164 11.32 5.12 2.25
CA TYR A 164 10.01 5.22 1.64
C TYR A 164 8.92 5.49 2.69
N PHE A 165 8.53 6.77 2.81
CA PHE A 165 7.55 7.24 3.78
C PHE A 165 6.31 7.80 3.08
N VAL A 166 5.18 7.17 3.31
CA VAL A 166 3.86 7.56 2.78
C VAL A 166 3.20 8.62 3.69
N GLY A 167 3.47 8.56 4.99
CA GLY A 167 3.03 9.56 5.96
C GLY A 167 3.78 10.89 5.85
N ASP A 168 3.21 11.95 6.42
CA ASP A 168 3.75 13.31 6.40
C ASP A 168 3.83 13.97 7.79
N LYS A 169 3.14 13.42 8.77
CA LYS A 169 3.01 14.01 10.10
C LYS A 169 4.21 13.77 11.03
N ARG A 170 5.07 12.80 10.72
CA ARG A 170 6.13 12.33 11.62
C ARG A 170 7.54 12.52 11.03
N LYS A 171 7.75 13.59 10.30
CA LYS A 171 8.99 13.88 9.58
C LYS A 171 10.22 13.85 10.50
N ASP A 172 10.12 14.42 11.69
CA ASP A 172 11.23 14.46 12.64
C ASP A 172 11.60 13.06 13.15
N VAL A 173 10.60 12.21 13.39
CA VAL A 173 10.82 10.81 13.79
C VAL A 173 11.44 10.00 12.63
N TYR A 174 11.05 10.27 11.38
CA TYR A 174 11.66 9.63 10.22
C TYR A 174 13.13 10.02 10.06
N GLU A 175 13.44 11.31 10.22
CA GLU A 175 14.83 11.80 10.17
C GLU A 175 15.68 11.16 11.27
N GLU A 176 15.19 11.18 12.50
CA GLU A 176 15.83 10.56 13.64
C GLU A 176 16.13 9.08 13.41
N MET A 177 15.11 8.32 12.98
CA MET A 177 15.26 6.90 12.66
C MET A 177 16.33 6.65 11.58
N VAL A 178 16.35 7.47 10.52
CA VAL A 178 17.35 7.34 9.45
C VAL A 178 18.76 7.61 9.98
N GLN A 179 18.94 8.60 10.86
CA GLN A 179 20.25 8.87 11.48
C GLN A 179 20.71 7.70 12.36
N GLN A 180 19.80 7.09 13.15
CA GLN A 180 20.13 5.90 13.94
C GLN A 180 20.52 4.71 13.04
N VAL A 181 19.82 4.50 11.95
CA VAL A 181 20.16 3.43 10.98
C VAL A 181 21.51 3.68 10.33
N LYS A 182 21.85 4.93 9.99
CA LYS A 182 23.21 5.27 9.50
C LYS A 182 24.29 4.90 10.49
N LEU A 183 24.11 5.24 11.76
CA LEU A 183 25.03 4.89 12.84
C LEU A 183 25.16 3.37 13.01
N TYR A 184 24.04 2.67 13.05
CA TYR A 184 23.99 1.22 13.22
C TYR A 184 24.64 0.46 12.06
N THR A 185 24.37 0.86 10.81
CA THR A 185 24.84 0.15 9.62
C THR A 185 26.19 0.62 9.09
N GLY A 186 26.64 1.82 9.47
CA GLY A 186 27.80 2.48 8.86
C GLY A 186 27.57 2.96 7.42
N ILE A 187 26.33 2.86 6.89
CA ILE A 187 25.99 3.25 5.52
C ILE A 187 25.62 4.75 5.54
N ASN A 188 26.35 5.56 4.78
CA ASN A 188 26.11 7.00 4.69
C ASN A 188 25.20 7.39 3.53
N GLU A 189 25.19 6.60 2.44
CA GLU A 189 24.37 6.85 1.26
C GLU A 189 22.89 6.55 1.57
N VAL A 190 22.05 7.58 1.36
CA VAL A 190 20.60 7.48 1.58
C VAL A 190 19.88 7.89 0.29
N ILE A 191 18.91 7.09 -0.12
CA ILE A 191 18.03 7.38 -1.25
C ILE A 191 16.60 7.44 -0.73
N THR A 192 15.99 8.61 -0.79
CA THR A 192 14.60 8.82 -0.44
C THR A 192 13.75 8.83 -1.69
N LEU A 193 12.74 7.97 -1.77
CA LEU A 193 11.76 8.04 -2.85
C LEU A 193 10.73 9.11 -2.57
N GLU A 194 10.55 10.02 -3.54
CA GLU A 194 9.53 11.05 -3.47
C GLU A 194 8.13 10.45 -3.40
N CYS A 195 7.36 10.91 -2.43
CA CYS A 195 5.99 10.51 -2.22
C CYS A 195 5.09 11.76 -2.14
N TYR A 196 4.03 11.81 -2.95
CA TYR A 196 3.06 12.91 -2.98
C TYR A 196 3.66 14.32 -3.23
N ASN A 197 4.65 14.43 -4.10
CA ASN A 197 5.36 15.67 -4.44
C ASN A 197 6.05 16.34 -3.23
N ARG A 198 6.51 15.55 -2.27
CA ARG A 198 7.29 16.03 -1.12
C ARG A 198 8.77 16.03 -1.46
N GLU A 199 9.32 17.21 -1.74
CA GLU A 199 10.72 17.38 -2.09
C GLU A 199 11.62 17.41 -0.86
N TYR A 200 11.72 16.28 -0.16
CA TYR A 200 12.58 16.15 1.01
C TYR A 200 13.34 14.81 1.00
N ALA A 201 14.67 14.91 1.10
CA ALA A 201 15.53 13.74 1.24
C ALA A 201 15.99 13.60 2.70
N TYR A 202 15.75 12.44 3.28
CA TYR A 202 16.16 12.12 4.64
C TYR A 202 17.66 11.83 4.74
N GLY A 203 18.23 12.02 5.92
CA GLY A 203 19.61 11.66 6.23
C GLY A 203 20.67 12.43 5.43
N ASN A 204 20.35 13.63 4.91
CA ASN A 204 21.18 14.38 3.95
C ASN A 204 21.49 13.58 2.67
N GLY A 205 20.59 12.68 2.29
CA GLY A 205 20.73 11.82 1.13
C GLY A 205 20.24 12.45 -0.17
N ARG A 206 20.01 11.61 -1.17
CA ARG A 206 19.48 11.98 -2.50
C ARG A 206 18.00 11.70 -2.61
N LEU A 207 17.27 12.60 -3.26
CA LEU A 207 15.87 12.41 -3.58
C LEU A 207 15.73 11.75 -4.95
N TYR A 208 15.00 10.64 -5.01
CA TYR A 208 14.64 9.97 -6.25
C TYR A 208 13.21 10.38 -6.64
N LYS A 209 13.06 11.08 -7.76
CA LYS A 209 11.79 11.71 -8.15
C LYS A 209 11.05 10.97 -9.25
N ASP A 210 11.77 10.37 -10.19
CA ASP A 210 11.21 9.76 -11.39
C ASP A 210 11.05 8.24 -11.24
N ALA A 211 10.19 7.80 -10.31
CA ALA A 211 9.92 6.38 -10.10
C ALA A 211 8.51 5.98 -10.55
N GLY A 212 8.43 4.89 -11.30
CA GLY A 212 7.25 4.10 -11.52
C GLY A 212 7.32 2.78 -10.71
N PRO A 213 6.43 1.81 -10.98
CA PRO A 213 6.43 0.52 -10.30
C PRO A 213 7.74 -0.27 -10.46
N TYR A 214 8.37 -0.24 -11.63
CA TYR A 214 9.64 -0.93 -11.87
C TYR A 214 10.75 -0.38 -11.01
N GLU A 215 10.92 0.95 -10.99
CA GLU A 215 11.94 1.63 -10.19
C GLU A 215 11.70 1.44 -8.70
N TRP A 216 10.43 1.45 -8.26
CA TRP A 216 10.08 1.24 -6.86
C TRP A 216 10.53 -0.14 -6.39
N VAL A 217 10.22 -1.20 -7.16
CA VAL A 217 10.64 -2.57 -6.85
C VAL A 217 12.16 -2.69 -6.88
N TYR A 218 12.80 -2.14 -7.91
CA TYR A 218 14.25 -2.17 -8.09
C TYR A 218 14.98 -1.51 -6.91
N LEU A 219 14.60 -0.28 -6.55
CA LEU A 219 15.20 0.47 -5.45
C LEU A 219 15.09 -0.27 -4.12
N LEU A 220 13.95 -0.87 -3.84
CA LEU A 220 13.73 -1.64 -2.62
C LEU A 220 14.55 -2.94 -2.61
N ARG A 221 14.56 -3.65 -3.75
CA ARG A 221 15.29 -4.94 -3.89
C ARG A 221 16.80 -4.77 -3.71
N HIS A 222 17.38 -3.69 -4.25
CA HIS A 222 18.83 -3.46 -4.23
C HIS A 222 19.30 -2.68 -3.00
N ALA A 223 18.41 -2.15 -2.16
CA ALA A 223 18.78 -1.50 -0.92
C ALA A 223 19.55 -2.42 0.04
N SER A 224 20.54 -1.88 0.75
CA SER A 224 21.23 -2.58 1.83
C SER A 224 20.42 -2.57 3.13
N TYR A 225 19.68 -1.49 3.36
CA TYR A 225 18.76 -1.32 4.49
C TYR A 225 17.55 -0.48 4.09
N ILE A 226 16.39 -0.69 4.72
CA ILE A 226 15.17 0.03 4.36
C ILE A 226 14.56 0.70 5.59
N CYS A 227 14.26 2.01 5.47
CA CYS A 227 13.52 2.79 6.44
C CYS A 227 12.14 3.14 5.86
N MET A 228 11.05 2.79 6.54
CA MET A 228 9.72 2.93 5.95
C MET A 228 8.58 3.03 6.96
N ASP A 229 7.42 3.52 6.47
CA ASP A 229 6.12 3.51 7.17
C ASP A 229 5.02 2.84 6.32
N SER A 230 5.39 2.20 5.23
CA SER A 230 4.47 1.64 4.23
C SER A 230 4.22 0.15 4.44
N PHE A 231 2.95 -0.25 4.41
CA PHE A 231 2.55 -1.66 4.42
C PHE A 231 3.17 -2.44 3.26
N HIS A 232 3.02 -1.95 2.03
CA HIS A 232 3.55 -2.67 0.86
C HIS A 232 5.08 -2.72 0.85
N ALA A 233 5.76 -1.66 1.30
CA ALA A 233 7.22 -1.73 1.44
C ALA A 233 7.65 -2.78 2.46
N THR A 234 6.90 -2.95 3.56
CA THR A 234 7.14 -4.04 4.53
C THR A 234 6.93 -5.41 3.90
N VAL A 235 5.84 -5.59 3.13
CA VAL A 235 5.56 -6.84 2.41
C VAL A 235 6.71 -7.20 1.46
N PHE A 236 7.19 -6.25 0.67
CA PHE A 236 8.29 -6.47 -0.27
C PHE A 236 9.64 -6.66 0.42
N ALA A 237 9.90 -5.94 1.52
CA ALA A 237 11.11 -6.15 2.33
C ALA A 237 11.16 -7.58 2.88
N LEU A 238 10.03 -8.10 3.38
CA LEU A 238 9.91 -9.50 3.82
C LEU A 238 10.10 -10.47 2.66
N LYS A 239 9.45 -10.23 1.51
CA LYS A 239 9.56 -11.07 0.32
C LYS A 239 11.00 -11.18 -0.18
N PHE A 240 11.72 -10.07 -0.21
CA PHE A 240 13.12 -10.01 -0.64
C PHE A 240 14.14 -10.28 0.48
N GLN A 241 13.66 -10.64 1.69
CA GLN A 241 14.49 -10.90 2.86
C GLN A 241 15.47 -9.75 3.17
N LYS A 242 14.99 -8.52 3.08
CA LYS A 242 15.77 -7.31 3.32
C LYS A 242 15.81 -6.95 4.81
N GLU A 243 16.91 -6.38 5.24
CA GLU A 243 16.98 -5.70 6.53
C GLU A 243 16.21 -4.39 6.47
N PHE A 244 15.38 -4.14 7.49
CA PHE A 244 14.56 -2.95 7.52
C PHE A 244 14.17 -2.54 8.94
N VAL A 245 13.76 -1.30 9.06
CA VAL A 245 13.02 -0.77 10.19
C VAL A 245 11.74 -0.10 9.70
N HIS A 246 10.66 -0.37 10.42
CA HIS A 246 9.35 0.24 10.16
C HIS A 246 9.03 1.24 11.27
N VAL A 247 8.35 2.33 10.93
CA VAL A 247 7.78 3.26 11.90
C VAL A 247 6.27 3.39 11.65
N MET A 248 5.47 3.41 12.72
CA MET A 248 4.02 3.57 12.58
C MET A 248 3.70 4.95 12.01
N LYS A 249 2.93 4.98 10.92
CA LYS A 249 2.56 6.21 10.21
C LYS A 249 1.68 7.15 11.07
N ASN A 250 0.80 6.57 11.88
CA ASN A 250 -0.14 7.27 12.73
C ASN A 250 0.27 7.16 14.20
N GLU A 251 -0.13 8.13 15.01
CA GLU A 251 0.03 8.04 16.46
C GLU A 251 -0.87 6.97 17.06
N LYS A 252 -0.54 6.52 18.29
CA LYS A 252 -1.14 5.33 18.91
C LYS A 252 -2.67 5.40 19.04
N ASN A 253 -3.26 6.55 19.21
CA ASN A 253 -4.72 6.71 19.41
C ASN A 253 -5.35 7.64 18.36
N GLU A 254 -4.70 7.82 17.22
CA GLU A 254 -5.21 8.68 16.15
C GLU A 254 -6.47 8.06 15.53
N ILE A 255 -7.54 8.85 15.44
CA ILE A 255 -8.79 8.43 14.78
C ILE A 255 -8.49 8.18 13.30
N GLY A 256 -8.95 7.02 12.79
CA GLY A 256 -8.65 6.60 11.42
C GLY A 256 -7.24 6.05 11.23
N SER A 257 -6.52 5.79 12.33
CA SER A 257 -5.20 5.18 12.30
C SER A 257 -5.20 3.89 11.46
N GLN A 258 -4.21 3.77 10.59
CA GLN A 258 -4.00 2.61 9.74
C GLN A 258 -3.00 1.61 10.34
N ASN A 259 -2.66 1.77 11.62
CA ASN A 259 -1.65 0.94 12.29
C ASN A 259 -2.09 -0.50 12.49
N THR A 260 -3.41 -0.79 12.54
CA THR A 260 -3.96 -2.15 12.76
C THR A 260 -3.36 -3.17 11.78
N ARG A 261 -3.29 -2.84 10.48
CA ARG A 261 -2.71 -3.72 9.47
C ARG A 261 -1.21 -3.95 9.64
N MET A 262 -0.50 -2.94 10.20
CA MET A 262 0.93 -3.06 10.48
C MET A 262 1.17 -3.93 11.70
N HIS A 263 0.39 -3.75 12.77
CA HIS A 263 0.44 -4.65 13.92
C HIS A 263 0.15 -6.10 13.51
N ASP A 264 -0.85 -6.31 12.63
CA ASP A 264 -1.19 -7.66 12.15
C ASP A 264 -0.01 -8.31 11.40
N ILE A 265 0.60 -7.62 10.44
CA ILE A 265 1.72 -8.19 9.67
C ILE A 265 2.98 -8.40 10.54
N LEU A 266 3.34 -7.41 11.36
CA LEU A 266 4.51 -7.51 12.23
C LEU A 266 4.37 -8.65 13.26
N ASN A 267 3.18 -8.85 13.81
CA ASN A 267 2.89 -9.94 14.74
C ASN A 267 2.86 -11.29 14.04
N ARG A 268 2.23 -11.38 12.85
CA ARG A 268 2.13 -12.61 12.06
C ARG A 268 3.49 -13.21 11.72
N TYR A 269 4.46 -12.36 11.45
CA TYR A 269 5.83 -12.78 11.16
C TYR A 269 6.76 -12.74 12.37
N SER A 270 6.24 -12.43 13.58
CA SER A 270 7.03 -12.32 14.82
C SER A 270 8.18 -11.30 14.72
N ILE A 271 7.95 -10.20 14.01
CA ILE A 271 8.94 -9.14 13.74
C ILE A 271 8.52 -7.78 14.34
N ALA A 272 7.72 -7.79 15.40
CA ALA A 272 7.31 -6.56 16.09
C ALA A 272 8.50 -5.72 16.57
N TYR A 273 9.66 -6.34 16.81
CA TYR A 273 10.91 -5.67 17.15
C TYR A 273 11.47 -4.79 16.01
N LYS A 274 11.02 -4.97 14.78
CA LYS A 274 11.40 -4.09 13.64
C LYS A 274 10.67 -2.74 13.66
N ASN A 275 9.73 -2.52 14.59
CA ASN A 275 9.06 -1.23 14.72
C ASN A 275 9.89 -0.28 15.56
N TYR A 276 10.26 0.86 14.96
CA TYR A 276 10.95 1.95 15.65
C TYR A 276 9.95 2.73 16.50
N ASN A 277 10.29 2.94 17.76
CA ASN A 277 9.45 3.71 18.69
C ASN A 277 9.97 5.14 18.87
N ASP A 278 11.26 5.28 19.24
CA ASP A 278 11.97 6.56 19.45
C ASP A 278 13.49 6.31 19.63
N VAL A 279 14.27 7.39 19.83
CA VAL A 279 15.74 7.33 20.04
C VAL A 279 16.17 6.52 21.28
N THR A 280 15.27 6.32 22.23
CA THR A 280 15.57 5.55 23.45
C THR A 280 15.45 4.05 23.24
N ASP A 281 15.07 3.62 22.04
CA ASP A 281 14.94 2.21 21.69
C ASP A 281 16.32 1.55 21.54
N THR A 282 16.81 0.98 22.64
CA THR A 282 18.14 0.35 22.74
C THR A 282 18.36 -0.84 21.82
N ARG A 283 17.31 -1.35 21.17
CA ARG A 283 17.41 -2.47 20.20
C ARG A 283 18.21 -2.09 18.95
N TRP A 284 18.45 -0.79 18.73
CA TRP A 284 19.18 -0.24 17.60
C TRP A 284 20.57 0.28 17.99
N GLN A 285 20.93 0.15 19.26
CA GLN A 285 22.26 0.44 19.80
C GLN A 285 23.10 -0.85 19.84
#